data_767d487647450e145ffda1012bf89a82
#
_entry.id   767d487647450e145ffda1012bf89a82
#
_cell.length_a   1.000
_cell.length_b   1.000
_cell.length_c   1.000
_cell.angle_alpha   90.00
_cell.angle_beta   90.00
_cell.angle_gamma   90.00
#
_symmetry.space_group_name_H-M   'P 1'
#
loop_
_entity.id
_entity.type
_entity.pdbx_description
1 polymer ?
#
loop_
_entity_poly.entity_id
_entity_poly.type
_entity_poly.pdbx_seq_one_letter_code
_entity_poly.pdbx_strand_id
1 'polypeptide(L)'
;MTEREADAADRPQRADASGPGWGRSLGKPTTTLLLRHGQTELSGERRFSGRTDIPLTKEGVRQATLAAKRLASSGAAAIITSPLQRCRRTAEAVAEATGAPLVVYDEFVEAEFGAWQGLTFAEAGEKWPDELAAWTSSPDAAPPDGESFAAVALRVLSGLDKLIAAYQHKTTIVVSHVTPIKTLVCRALLAPPEAMFRMNLDVGSLCHIDCFDNGSAVLRSLNDTAHLQAKRRWWS
;
A
#
# COMPACT_ATOMS: atom_id res chain seq x y z
N MET A 1 55.64 36.41 -29.12
CA MET A 1 55.12 35.13 -29.45
C MET A 1 55.12 34.39 -28.15
N THR A 2 54.26 34.58 -27.38
CA THR A 2 52.88 34.55 -26.95
C THR A 2 52.59 33.20 -26.22
N GLU A 3 52.88 33.31 -24.91
CA GLU A 3 52.35 32.36 -23.89
C GLU A 3 50.81 32.45 -23.82
N ARG A 4 50.10 31.59 -24.47
CA ARG A 4 48.66 31.41 -24.33
C ARG A 4 48.17 30.09 -24.91
N GLU A 5 48.70 28.96 -24.44
CA GLU A 5 48.12 27.66 -24.76
C GLU A 5 48.52 26.62 -23.67
N ALA A 6 48.08 26.81 -22.44
CA ALA A 6 48.13 25.78 -21.42
C ALA A 6 47.22 26.16 -20.26
N ASP A 7 45.90 26.11 -20.44
CA ASP A 7 44.99 26.06 -19.31
C ASP A 7 43.55 25.69 -19.75
N ALA A 8 43.39 24.46 -20.28
CA ALA A 8 42.07 23.95 -20.66
C ALA A 8 41.89 22.45 -20.34
N ALA A 9 42.59 21.97 -19.32
CA ALA A 9 42.43 20.56 -18.93
C ALA A 9 42.50 20.46 -17.41
N ASP A 10 41.47 20.80 -16.73
CA ASP A 10 40.98 20.19 -15.46
C ASP A 10 39.81 21.00 -14.88
N ARG A 11 38.69 21.00 -15.58
CA ARG A 11 37.42 21.31 -14.91
C ARG A 11 36.83 19.99 -14.42
N PRO A 12 36.70 19.79 -13.09
CA PRO A 12 35.99 18.64 -12.59
C PRO A 12 34.56 18.65 -13.18
N GLN A 13 34.19 17.59 -13.88
CA GLN A 13 32.82 17.38 -14.33
C GLN A 13 31.90 17.61 -13.13
N ARG A 14 31.09 18.67 -13.21
CA ARG A 14 30.03 18.88 -12.21
C ARG A 14 29.23 17.62 -12.15
N ALA A 15 29.31 16.92 -11.01
CA ALA A 15 28.38 15.86 -10.68
C ALA A 15 26.98 16.41 -10.93
N ASP A 16 26.25 15.73 -11.78
CA ASP A 16 24.90 16.08 -12.22
C ASP A 16 23.99 16.19 -10.98
N ALA A 17 23.81 17.43 -10.49
CA ALA A 17 23.00 17.76 -9.33
C ALA A 17 21.51 17.76 -9.72
N SER A 18 21.05 16.71 -10.40
CA SER A 18 19.65 16.44 -10.57
C SER A 18 19.12 15.75 -9.32
N GLY A 19 18.57 16.55 -8.40
CA GLY A 19 17.86 16.06 -7.24
C GLY A 19 16.76 15.04 -7.63
N PRO A 20 16.31 14.19 -6.71
CA PRO A 20 15.34 13.17 -7.00
C PRO A 20 14.04 13.78 -7.53
N GLY A 21 13.64 13.44 -8.73
CA GLY A 21 12.28 13.60 -9.23
C GLY A 21 11.98 14.75 -10.20
N TRP A 22 12.83 15.76 -10.36
CA TRP A 22 12.56 16.91 -11.25
C TRP A 22 13.56 16.92 -12.42
N GLY A 23 13.15 16.33 -13.55
CA GLY A 23 13.90 16.43 -14.81
C GLY A 23 14.60 15.17 -15.31
N ARG A 24 14.61 14.05 -14.58
CA ARG A 24 15.06 12.74 -15.10
C ARG A 24 13.88 11.92 -15.62
N SER A 25 14.00 11.38 -16.83
CA SER A 25 13.10 10.32 -17.27
C SER A 25 13.39 9.05 -16.44
N LEU A 26 12.47 8.69 -15.57
CA LEU A 26 12.58 7.46 -14.76
C LEU A 26 12.28 6.19 -15.59
N GLY A 27 11.94 6.33 -16.87
CA GLY A 27 11.50 5.20 -17.72
C GLY A 27 10.04 4.84 -17.51
N LYS A 28 9.65 3.68 -18.03
CA LYS A 28 8.28 3.18 -17.90
C LYS A 28 8.12 2.47 -16.54
N PRO A 29 7.15 2.86 -15.71
CA PRO A 29 6.95 2.23 -14.41
C PRO A 29 6.23 0.89 -14.50
N THR A 30 6.40 0.07 -13.47
CA THR A 30 5.42 -0.93 -13.05
C THR A 30 4.47 -0.25 -12.09
N THR A 31 3.21 -0.07 -12.50
CA THR A 31 2.21 0.64 -11.73
C THR A 31 1.43 -0.31 -10.83
N THR A 32 1.32 0.01 -9.55
CA THR A 32 0.53 -0.75 -8.59
C THR A 32 -0.54 0.16 -7.96
N LEU A 33 -1.80 -0.15 -8.24
CA LEU A 33 -2.95 0.46 -7.59
C LEU A 33 -3.32 -0.38 -6.37
N LEU A 34 -3.19 0.18 -5.18
CA LEU A 34 -3.44 -0.50 -3.91
C LEU A 34 -4.86 -0.18 -3.45
N LEU A 35 -5.70 -1.18 -3.30
CA LEU A 35 -7.08 -1.04 -2.84
C LEU A 35 -7.22 -1.71 -1.48
N ARG A 36 -7.57 -0.95 -0.44
CA ARG A 36 -8.01 -1.55 0.82
C ARG A 36 -9.38 -2.19 0.62
N HIS A 37 -9.58 -3.40 1.14
CA HIS A 37 -10.88 -4.07 1.11
C HIS A 37 -12.02 -3.19 1.63
N GLY A 38 -13.26 -3.48 1.21
CA GLY A 38 -14.46 -2.84 1.70
C GLY A 38 -14.70 -3.08 3.19
N GLN A 39 -15.62 -2.33 3.79
CA GLN A 39 -15.95 -2.40 5.21
C GLN A 39 -16.35 -3.82 5.64
N THR A 40 -15.83 -4.25 6.79
CA THR A 40 -16.29 -5.39 7.59
C THR A 40 -16.87 -4.89 8.91
N GLU A 41 -17.52 -5.74 9.69
CA GLU A 41 -18.03 -5.38 11.02
C GLU A 41 -16.91 -4.83 11.91
N LEU A 42 -15.81 -5.57 12.07
CA LEU A 42 -14.69 -5.14 12.89
C LEU A 42 -14.05 -3.83 12.40
N SER A 43 -13.91 -3.64 11.07
CA SER A 43 -13.35 -2.38 10.56
C SER A 43 -14.29 -1.19 10.77
N GLY A 44 -15.60 -1.41 10.77
CA GLY A 44 -16.62 -0.40 11.10
C GLY A 44 -16.53 0.04 12.56
N GLU A 45 -16.24 -0.88 13.45
CA GLU A 45 -16.06 -0.66 14.89
C GLU A 45 -14.63 -0.26 15.28
N ARG A 46 -13.71 -0.13 14.32
CA ARG A 46 -12.28 0.17 14.54
C ARG A 46 -11.56 -0.84 15.43
N ARG A 47 -11.90 -2.14 15.24
CA ARG A 47 -11.29 -3.27 15.95
C ARG A 47 -10.20 -3.91 15.11
N PHE A 48 -9.19 -4.46 15.77
CA PHE A 48 -8.15 -5.27 15.12
C PHE A 48 -8.78 -6.52 14.49
N SER A 49 -8.75 -6.62 13.17
CA SER A 49 -9.33 -7.77 12.45
C SER A 49 -8.32 -8.90 12.24
N GLY A 50 -7.05 -8.57 12.12
CA GLY A 50 -5.98 -9.53 11.87
C GLY A 50 -6.28 -10.51 10.75
N ARG A 51 -5.98 -11.77 10.97
CA ARG A 51 -6.23 -12.86 10.03
C ARG A 51 -7.60 -13.53 10.20
N THR A 52 -8.44 -13.03 11.11
CA THR A 52 -9.84 -13.53 11.21
C THR A 52 -10.55 -13.32 9.86
N ASP A 53 -11.11 -14.40 9.33
CA ASP A 53 -11.71 -14.39 7.99
C ASP A 53 -13.20 -14.00 8.05
N ILE A 54 -13.47 -12.71 8.16
CA ILE A 54 -14.78 -12.08 8.28
C ILE A 54 -15.26 -11.52 6.94
N PRO A 55 -16.60 -11.57 6.67
CA PRO A 55 -17.18 -11.08 5.42
C PRO A 55 -17.24 -9.56 5.36
N LEU A 56 -17.49 -9.05 4.15
CA LEU A 56 -17.88 -7.65 3.93
C LEU A 56 -19.28 -7.40 4.50
N THR A 57 -19.50 -6.19 5.04
CA THR A 57 -20.85 -5.69 5.32
C THR A 57 -21.57 -5.30 4.00
N LYS A 58 -22.86 -4.98 4.06
CA LYS A 58 -23.60 -4.41 2.92
C LYS A 58 -22.91 -3.15 2.39
N GLU A 59 -22.40 -2.30 3.29
CA GLU A 59 -21.64 -1.11 2.92
C GLU A 59 -20.31 -1.48 2.26
N GLY A 60 -19.61 -2.50 2.78
CA GLY A 60 -18.36 -3.00 2.18
C GLY A 60 -18.57 -3.52 0.76
N VAL A 61 -19.66 -4.23 0.49
CA VAL A 61 -20.03 -4.66 -0.87
C VAL A 61 -20.30 -3.46 -1.78
N ARG A 62 -21.03 -2.45 -1.28
CA ARG A 62 -21.24 -1.20 -2.03
C ARG A 62 -19.91 -0.50 -2.36
N GLN A 63 -19.00 -0.41 -1.40
CA GLN A 63 -17.66 0.17 -1.60
C GLN A 63 -16.85 -0.60 -2.64
N ALA A 64 -16.86 -1.95 -2.58
CA ALA A 64 -16.20 -2.79 -3.58
C ALA A 64 -16.76 -2.55 -4.99
N THR A 65 -18.08 -2.42 -5.14
CA THR A 65 -18.74 -2.10 -6.42
C THR A 65 -18.33 -0.73 -6.96
N LEU A 66 -18.22 0.28 -6.08
CA LEU A 66 -17.78 1.63 -6.49
C LEU A 66 -16.31 1.66 -6.89
N ALA A 67 -15.43 0.95 -6.14
CA ALA A 67 -14.03 0.79 -6.50
C ALA A 67 -13.88 0.06 -7.85
N ALA A 68 -14.66 -0.98 -8.09
CA ALA A 68 -14.69 -1.71 -9.35
C ALA A 68 -15.04 -0.79 -10.53
N LYS A 69 -16.10 0.04 -10.40
CA LYS A 69 -16.46 1.05 -11.40
C LYS A 69 -15.34 2.07 -11.65
N ARG A 70 -14.66 2.51 -10.59
CA ARG A 70 -13.53 3.46 -10.68
C ARG A 70 -12.35 2.86 -11.44
N LEU A 71 -12.12 1.56 -11.29
CA LEU A 71 -10.97 0.83 -11.81
C LEU A 71 -11.23 0.15 -13.15
N ALA A 72 -12.46 0.13 -13.66
CA ALA A 72 -12.86 -0.59 -14.87
C ALA A 72 -12.00 -0.27 -16.11
N SER A 73 -11.54 0.99 -16.25
CA SER A 73 -10.70 1.44 -17.36
C SER A 73 -9.20 1.52 -17.01
N SER A 74 -8.76 0.89 -15.91
CA SER A 74 -7.37 0.96 -15.47
C SER A 74 -6.37 0.29 -16.40
N GLY A 75 -6.81 -0.61 -17.27
CA GLY A 75 -5.94 -1.44 -18.11
C GLY A 75 -5.08 -2.41 -17.29
N ALA A 76 -5.57 -2.83 -16.12
CA ALA A 76 -4.85 -3.73 -15.24
C ALA A 76 -4.55 -5.07 -15.93
N ALA A 77 -3.31 -5.52 -15.85
CA ALA A 77 -2.87 -6.83 -16.36
C ALA A 77 -3.25 -7.98 -15.43
N ALA A 78 -3.41 -7.69 -14.13
CA ALA A 78 -3.87 -8.64 -13.12
C ALA A 78 -4.43 -7.93 -11.89
N ILE A 79 -5.32 -8.63 -11.18
CA ILE A 79 -5.81 -8.28 -9.85
C ILE A 79 -5.14 -9.24 -8.87
N ILE A 80 -4.29 -8.72 -8.00
CA ILE A 80 -3.64 -9.49 -6.96
C ILE A 80 -4.45 -9.32 -5.65
N THR A 81 -4.69 -10.38 -4.91
CA THR A 81 -5.50 -10.29 -3.69
C THR A 81 -4.90 -11.07 -2.53
N SER A 82 -5.07 -10.55 -1.32
CA SER A 82 -4.93 -11.32 -0.08
C SER A 82 -5.87 -12.53 -0.09
N PRO A 83 -5.53 -13.66 0.55
CA PRO A 83 -6.38 -14.85 0.62
C PRO A 83 -7.69 -14.63 1.42
N LEU A 84 -7.77 -13.62 2.29
CA LEU A 84 -8.92 -13.41 3.17
C LEU A 84 -10.17 -12.97 2.39
N GLN A 85 -11.33 -13.53 2.77
CA GLN A 85 -12.58 -13.38 2.01
C GLN A 85 -12.99 -11.93 1.75
N ARG A 86 -12.74 -11.00 2.69
CA ARG A 86 -13.02 -9.55 2.51
C ARG A 86 -12.25 -8.94 1.35
N CYS A 87 -10.98 -9.35 1.16
CA CYS A 87 -10.17 -8.93 0.02
C CYS A 87 -10.60 -9.65 -1.26
N ARG A 88 -10.81 -10.97 -1.21
CA ARG A 88 -11.25 -11.75 -2.37
C ARG A 88 -12.57 -11.22 -2.93
N ARG A 89 -13.58 -10.99 -2.08
CA ARG A 89 -14.88 -10.43 -2.51
C ARG A 89 -14.76 -9.02 -3.10
N THR A 90 -13.86 -8.18 -2.55
CA THR A 90 -13.56 -6.87 -3.13
C THR A 90 -12.85 -7.03 -4.48
N ALA A 91 -11.88 -7.94 -4.59
CA ALA A 91 -11.11 -8.19 -5.80
C ALA A 91 -11.94 -8.84 -6.92
N GLU A 92 -12.87 -9.73 -6.58
CA GLU A 92 -13.80 -10.36 -7.54
C GLU A 92 -14.64 -9.29 -8.26
N ALA A 93 -15.17 -8.30 -7.53
CA ALA A 93 -15.91 -7.20 -8.15
C ALA A 93 -15.02 -6.36 -9.10
N VAL A 94 -13.75 -6.15 -8.75
CA VAL A 94 -12.79 -5.43 -9.59
C VAL A 94 -12.39 -6.28 -10.80
N ALA A 95 -12.15 -7.57 -10.64
CA ALA A 95 -11.83 -8.49 -11.72
C ALA A 95 -12.96 -8.59 -12.76
N GLU A 96 -14.21 -8.67 -12.30
CA GLU A 96 -15.39 -8.65 -13.17
C GLU A 96 -15.47 -7.35 -14.00
N ALA A 97 -15.23 -6.20 -13.37
CA ALA A 97 -15.32 -4.90 -14.04
C ALA A 97 -14.16 -4.62 -15.02
N THR A 98 -12.97 -5.18 -14.77
CA THR A 98 -11.77 -4.96 -15.58
C THR A 98 -11.53 -6.03 -16.63
N GLY A 99 -12.09 -7.24 -16.44
CA GLY A 99 -11.77 -8.43 -17.21
C GLY A 99 -10.38 -9.02 -16.94
N ALA A 100 -9.65 -8.49 -15.94
CA ALA A 100 -8.30 -8.94 -15.61
C ALA A 100 -8.31 -10.21 -14.74
N PRO A 101 -7.32 -11.11 -14.90
CA PRO A 101 -7.22 -12.33 -14.10
C PRO A 101 -6.99 -12.01 -12.62
N LEU A 102 -7.63 -12.81 -11.74
CA LEU A 102 -7.49 -12.74 -10.29
C LEU A 102 -6.44 -13.74 -9.81
N VAL A 103 -5.47 -13.26 -9.04
CA VAL A 103 -4.36 -14.06 -8.49
C VAL A 103 -4.25 -13.83 -6.99
N VAL A 104 -4.12 -14.91 -6.21
CA VAL A 104 -3.96 -14.82 -4.75
C VAL A 104 -2.47 -14.80 -4.39
N TYR A 105 -2.07 -13.82 -3.57
CA TYR A 105 -0.74 -13.72 -2.98
C TYR A 105 -0.88 -13.70 -1.45
N ASP A 106 -0.37 -14.74 -0.79
CA ASP A 106 -0.40 -14.86 0.67
C ASP A 106 0.45 -13.79 1.35
N GLU A 107 1.46 -13.28 0.63
CA GLU A 107 2.34 -12.21 1.08
C GLU A 107 1.58 -10.93 1.45
N PHE A 108 0.39 -10.71 0.89
CA PHE A 108 -0.44 -9.52 1.13
C PHE A 108 -1.55 -9.73 2.17
N VAL A 109 -1.49 -10.82 2.96
CA VAL A 109 -2.41 -11.01 4.10
C VAL A 109 -2.18 -9.94 5.18
N GLU A 110 -3.19 -9.65 6.01
CA GLU A 110 -3.08 -8.69 7.12
C GLU A 110 -2.07 -9.16 8.18
N ALA A 111 -1.58 -8.24 8.99
CA ALA A 111 -0.81 -8.57 10.18
C ALA A 111 -1.61 -9.48 11.12
N GLU A 112 -0.94 -10.46 11.74
CA GLU A 112 -1.51 -11.21 12.84
C GLU A 112 -1.46 -10.35 14.11
N PHE A 113 -2.63 -10.05 14.68
CA PHE A 113 -2.69 -9.25 15.89
C PHE A 113 -2.81 -10.09 17.19
N GLY A 114 -2.78 -11.41 17.08
CA GLY A 114 -2.75 -12.34 18.23
C GLY A 114 -3.83 -12.02 19.24
N ALA A 115 -3.44 -11.81 20.51
CA ALA A 115 -4.37 -11.53 21.61
C ALA A 115 -5.18 -10.23 21.45
N TRP A 116 -4.79 -9.34 20.52
CA TRP A 116 -5.54 -8.09 20.29
C TRP A 116 -6.67 -8.24 19.27
N GLN A 117 -6.82 -9.38 18.62
CA GLN A 117 -7.89 -9.59 17.65
C GLN A 117 -9.26 -9.37 18.27
N GLY A 118 -10.11 -8.62 17.58
CA GLY A 118 -11.44 -8.24 18.04
C GLY A 118 -11.49 -7.08 19.03
N LEU A 119 -10.34 -6.58 19.52
CA LEU A 119 -10.25 -5.43 20.42
C LEU A 119 -10.11 -4.12 19.64
N THR A 120 -10.55 -3.03 20.25
CA THR A 120 -10.18 -1.66 19.84
C THR A 120 -8.76 -1.34 20.33
N PHE A 121 -8.18 -0.27 19.79
CA PHE A 121 -6.87 0.22 20.25
C PHE A 121 -6.89 0.60 21.74
N ALA A 122 -7.99 1.17 22.23
CA ALA A 122 -8.16 1.52 23.65
C ALA A 122 -8.23 0.27 24.55
N GLU A 123 -9.06 -0.72 24.20
CA GLU A 123 -9.19 -1.98 24.94
C GLU A 123 -7.86 -2.76 24.99
N ALA A 124 -7.07 -2.74 23.91
CA ALA A 124 -5.73 -3.32 23.90
C ALA A 124 -4.78 -2.56 24.83
N GLY A 125 -4.82 -1.22 24.83
CA GLY A 125 -4.00 -0.39 25.72
C GLY A 125 -4.34 -0.54 27.20
N GLU A 126 -5.60 -0.80 27.54
CA GLU A 126 -6.00 -1.09 28.93
C GLU A 126 -5.44 -2.42 29.42
N LYS A 127 -5.38 -3.44 28.56
CA LYS A 127 -4.95 -4.79 28.94
C LYS A 127 -3.44 -5.02 28.80
N TRP A 128 -2.80 -4.38 27.81
CA TRP A 128 -1.39 -4.52 27.47
C TRP A 128 -0.72 -3.17 27.19
N PRO A 129 -0.64 -2.27 28.20
CA PRO A 129 -0.13 -0.90 27.99
C PRO A 129 1.33 -0.88 27.51
N ASP A 130 2.18 -1.72 28.09
CA ASP A 130 3.61 -1.74 27.77
C ASP A 130 3.87 -2.34 26.38
N GLU A 131 3.18 -3.42 26.03
CA GLU A 131 3.28 -4.06 24.71
C GLU A 131 2.73 -3.14 23.63
N LEU A 132 1.63 -2.41 23.88
CA LEU A 132 1.09 -1.45 22.93
C LEU A 132 2.03 -0.26 22.73
N ALA A 133 2.63 0.25 23.81
CA ALA A 133 3.63 1.31 23.73
C ALA A 133 4.87 0.85 22.92
N ALA A 134 5.38 -0.36 23.19
CA ALA A 134 6.48 -0.95 22.45
C ALA A 134 6.12 -1.11 20.96
N TRP A 135 4.95 -1.67 20.64
CA TRP A 135 4.50 -1.90 19.26
C TRP A 135 4.34 -0.61 18.45
N THR A 136 3.94 0.49 19.07
CA THR A 136 3.81 1.79 18.40
C THR A 136 5.13 2.51 18.20
N SER A 137 6.21 2.10 18.89
CA SER A 137 7.51 2.77 18.89
C SER A 137 8.65 1.92 18.28
N SER A 138 8.42 0.63 18.02
CA SER A 138 9.42 -0.26 17.45
C SER A 138 8.82 -1.19 16.39
N PRO A 139 9.42 -1.29 15.20
CA PRO A 139 8.95 -2.20 14.16
C PRO A 139 9.16 -3.69 14.52
N ASP A 140 10.04 -4.00 15.47
CA ASP A 140 10.34 -5.37 15.89
C ASP A 140 9.41 -5.86 17.01
N ALA A 141 8.71 -4.95 17.69
CA ALA A 141 7.72 -5.31 18.69
C ALA A 141 6.47 -5.91 18.03
N ALA A 142 5.89 -6.92 18.70
CA ALA A 142 4.69 -7.60 18.23
C ALA A 142 3.61 -7.60 19.32
N PRO A 143 2.32 -7.68 18.95
CA PRO A 143 1.27 -8.06 19.90
C PRO A 143 1.57 -9.45 20.52
N PRO A 144 1.09 -9.76 21.72
CA PRO A 144 1.17 -11.13 22.25
C PRO A 144 0.57 -12.13 21.23
N ASP A 145 1.34 -13.16 20.90
CA ASP A 145 1.00 -14.16 19.88
C ASP A 145 0.76 -13.59 18.46
N GLY A 146 1.27 -12.39 18.19
CA GLY A 146 1.07 -11.67 16.94
C GLY A 146 2.35 -11.53 16.10
N GLU A 147 2.25 -10.74 15.05
CA GLU A 147 3.29 -10.49 14.06
C GLU A 147 3.83 -9.05 14.20
N SER A 148 5.16 -8.89 14.22
CA SER A 148 5.78 -7.55 14.21
C SER A 148 5.66 -6.88 12.83
N PHE A 149 5.75 -5.55 12.77
CA PHE A 149 5.77 -4.83 11.49
C PHE A 149 6.99 -5.19 10.64
N ALA A 150 8.12 -5.51 11.26
CA ALA A 150 9.32 -6.00 10.55
C ALA A 150 9.03 -7.32 9.84
N ALA A 151 8.37 -8.29 10.52
CA ALA A 151 7.97 -9.55 9.90
C ALA A 151 6.95 -9.34 8.76
N VAL A 152 5.96 -8.48 8.95
CA VAL A 152 5.03 -8.09 7.88
C VAL A 152 5.77 -7.49 6.71
N ALA A 153 6.72 -6.56 6.95
CA ALA A 153 7.47 -5.91 5.89
C ALA A 153 8.26 -6.92 5.04
N LEU A 154 8.92 -7.90 5.65
CA LEU A 154 9.66 -8.93 4.93
C LEU A 154 8.79 -9.66 3.90
N ARG A 155 7.61 -10.17 4.32
CA ARG A 155 6.75 -10.91 3.39
C ARG A 155 6.08 -9.99 2.35
N VAL A 156 5.65 -8.79 2.74
CA VAL A 156 4.98 -7.84 1.83
C VAL A 156 5.96 -7.35 0.75
N LEU A 157 7.21 -7.08 1.09
CA LEU A 157 8.24 -6.68 0.13
C LEU A 157 8.61 -7.83 -0.81
N SER A 158 8.71 -9.06 -0.30
CA SER A 158 8.86 -10.26 -1.15
C SER A 158 7.70 -10.40 -2.14
N GLY A 159 6.46 -10.14 -1.70
CA GLY A 159 5.28 -10.11 -2.58
C GLY A 159 5.33 -9.01 -3.63
N LEU A 160 5.87 -7.83 -3.28
CA LEU A 160 6.08 -6.74 -4.24
C LEU A 160 7.13 -7.13 -5.30
N ASP A 161 8.26 -7.70 -4.90
CA ASP A 161 9.31 -8.12 -5.83
C ASP A 161 8.80 -9.18 -6.80
N LYS A 162 8.05 -10.18 -6.30
CA LYS A 162 7.36 -11.19 -7.11
C LYS A 162 6.38 -10.57 -8.11
N LEU A 163 5.60 -9.57 -7.66
CA LEU A 163 4.66 -8.84 -8.51
C LEU A 163 5.39 -8.06 -9.60
N ILE A 164 6.44 -7.31 -9.25
CA ILE A 164 7.22 -6.51 -10.22
C ILE A 164 7.84 -7.44 -11.28
N ALA A 165 8.44 -8.56 -10.87
CA ALA A 165 9.02 -9.52 -11.80
C ALA A 165 7.98 -10.11 -12.77
N ALA A 166 6.77 -10.42 -12.31
CA ALA A 166 5.71 -11.00 -13.13
C ALA A 166 5.00 -9.99 -14.06
N TYR A 167 4.96 -8.71 -13.67
CA TYR A 167 4.15 -7.69 -14.35
C TYR A 167 4.96 -6.42 -14.66
N GLN A 168 6.25 -6.57 -14.98
CA GLN A 168 7.13 -5.44 -15.32
C GLN A 168 6.51 -4.53 -16.38
N HIS A 169 6.53 -3.22 -16.12
CA HIS A 169 5.99 -2.16 -16.99
C HIS A 169 4.48 -2.27 -17.29
N LYS A 170 3.75 -2.99 -16.46
CA LYS A 170 2.28 -3.11 -16.54
C LYS A 170 1.62 -2.46 -15.34
N THR A 171 0.30 -2.26 -15.43
CA THR A 171 -0.53 -1.86 -14.31
C THR A 171 -1.09 -3.10 -13.63
N THR A 172 -1.02 -3.15 -12.31
CA THR A 172 -1.67 -4.18 -11.47
C THR A 172 -2.54 -3.51 -10.40
N ILE A 173 -3.53 -4.23 -9.90
CA ILE A 173 -4.33 -3.81 -8.76
C ILE A 173 -4.08 -4.81 -7.64
N VAL A 174 -3.68 -4.34 -6.46
CA VAL A 174 -3.49 -5.16 -5.26
C VAL A 174 -4.60 -4.86 -4.28
N VAL A 175 -5.43 -5.84 -3.98
CA VAL A 175 -6.49 -5.74 -2.97
C VAL A 175 -5.99 -6.35 -1.67
N SER A 176 -5.81 -5.51 -0.65
CA SER A 176 -5.18 -5.91 0.60
C SER A 176 -5.74 -5.12 1.80
N HIS A 177 -4.96 -4.99 2.85
CA HIS A 177 -5.34 -4.51 4.18
C HIS A 177 -4.50 -3.29 4.57
N VAL A 178 -4.76 -2.78 5.78
CA VAL A 178 -4.11 -1.56 6.30
C VAL A 178 -2.60 -1.73 6.39
N THR A 179 -2.12 -2.79 7.07
CA THR A 179 -0.69 -2.94 7.36
C THR A 179 0.12 -3.21 6.10
N PRO A 180 -0.24 -4.15 5.21
CA PRO A 180 0.49 -4.37 3.96
C PRO A 180 0.53 -3.12 3.06
N ILE A 181 -0.61 -2.43 2.89
CA ILE A 181 -0.65 -1.23 2.03
C ILE A 181 0.24 -0.12 2.60
N LYS A 182 0.15 0.17 3.90
CA LYS A 182 1.00 1.18 4.54
C LYS A 182 2.49 0.81 4.48
N THR A 183 2.83 -0.49 4.58
CA THR A 183 4.20 -0.98 4.39
C THR A 183 4.73 -0.63 2.99
N LEU A 184 3.94 -0.87 1.95
CA LEU A 184 4.31 -0.51 0.57
C LEU A 184 4.44 1.01 0.38
N VAL A 185 3.59 1.79 1.03
CA VAL A 185 3.68 3.26 1.02
C VAL A 185 4.96 3.73 1.72
N CYS A 186 5.27 3.20 2.91
CA CYS A 186 6.53 3.52 3.60
C CYS A 186 7.74 3.18 2.74
N ARG A 187 7.76 2.01 2.07
CA ARG A 187 8.83 1.61 1.15
C ARG A 187 8.99 2.59 -0.02
N ALA A 188 7.86 3.03 -0.62
CA ALA A 188 7.90 3.98 -1.74
C ALA A 188 8.44 5.36 -1.33
N LEU A 189 8.16 5.78 -0.11
CA LEU A 189 8.58 7.07 0.44
C LEU A 189 9.97 7.04 1.11
N LEU A 190 10.62 5.88 1.20
CA LEU A 190 11.80 5.66 2.04
C LEU A 190 11.58 6.10 3.50
N ALA A 191 10.33 6.01 3.95
CA ALA A 191 9.94 6.38 5.30
C ALA A 191 10.18 5.22 6.27
N PRO A 192 10.52 5.50 7.54
CA PRO A 192 10.65 4.48 8.55
C PRO A 192 9.28 3.83 8.83
N PRO A 193 9.22 2.58 9.32
CA PRO A 193 7.97 1.86 9.56
C PRO A 193 6.98 2.59 10.47
N GLU A 194 7.46 3.35 11.44
CA GLU A 194 6.64 4.13 12.38
C GLU A 194 5.81 5.22 11.67
N ALA A 195 6.19 5.61 10.46
CA ALA A 195 5.42 6.56 9.65
C ALA A 195 4.02 6.03 9.31
N MET A 196 3.78 4.70 9.38
CA MET A 196 2.46 4.13 9.14
C MET A 196 1.40 4.63 10.13
N PHE A 197 1.78 5.04 11.35
CA PHE A 197 0.86 5.63 12.33
C PHE A 197 0.46 7.08 11.99
N ARG A 198 1.15 7.71 11.05
CA ARG A 198 0.89 9.09 10.59
C ARG A 198 0.10 9.14 9.27
N MET A 199 -0.33 8.00 8.77
CA MET A 199 -1.12 7.86 7.56
C MET A 199 -2.50 7.34 7.90
N ASN A 200 -3.56 7.96 7.34
CA ASN A 200 -4.89 7.36 7.33
C ASN A 200 -5.06 6.49 6.08
N LEU A 201 -5.82 5.41 6.22
CA LEU A 201 -6.19 4.53 5.13
C LEU A 201 -7.62 4.03 5.36
N ASP A 202 -8.59 4.63 4.67
CA ASP A 202 -10.01 4.30 4.81
C ASP A 202 -10.36 2.98 4.10
N VAL A 203 -11.44 2.32 4.53
CA VAL A 203 -11.97 1.14 3.84
C VAL A 203 -12.36 1.48 2.40
N GLY A 204 -12.02 0.64 1.46
CA GLY A 204 -12.26 0.87 0.04
C GLY A 204 -11.44 2.01 -0.58
N SER A 205 -10.46 2.58 0.12
CA SER A 205 -9.58 3.64 -0.43
C SER A 205 -8.55 3.08 -1.41
N LEU A 206 -8.07 3.95 -2.29
CA LEU A 206 -7.04 3.69 -3.28
C LEU A 206 -5.75 4.44 -2.96
N CYS A 207 -4.62 3.76 -3.16
CA CYS A 207 -3.31 4.39 -3.27
C CYS A 207 -2.70 4.01 -4.62
N HIS A 208 -1.77 4.83 -5.13
CA HIS A 208 -1.11 4.59 -6.40
C HIS A 208 0.41 4.74 -6.22
N ILE A 209 1.15 3.69 -6.54
CA ILE A 209 2.61 3.66 -6.51
C ILE A 209 3.11 3.24 -7.89
N ASP A 210 4.09 3.99 -8.40
CA ASP A 210 4.89 3.63 -9.57
C ASP A 210 6.26 3.13 -9.11
N CYS A 211 6.67 1.93 -9.50
CA CYS A 211 7.99 1.35 -9.27
C CYS A 211 8.79 1.35 -10.57
N PHE A 212 10.07 1.71 -10.51
CA PHE A 212 10.96 1.83 -11.66
C PHE A 212 12.12 0.82 -11.58
N ASP A 213 12.70 0.47 -12.75
CA ASP A 213 13.75 -0.54 -12.87
C ASP A 213 15.03 -0.21 -12.07
N ASN A 214 15.27 1.06 -11.79
CA ASN A 214 16.40 1.51 -10.96
C ASN A 214 16.14 1.37 -9.44
N GLY A 215 15.04 0.72 -9.03
CA GLY A 215 14.65 0.52 -7.64
C GLY A 215 13.98 1.73 -6.98
N SER A 216 13.83 2.85 -7.69
CA SER A 216 13.08 4.00 -7.17
C SER A 216 11.57 3.75 -7.24
N ALA A 217 10.81 4.47 -6.41
CA ALA A 217 9.37 4.44 -6.45
C ALA A 217 8.80 5.86 -6.26
N VAL A 218 7.59 6.07 -6.77
CA VAL A 218 6.86 7.34 -6.63
C VAL A 218 5.46 7.04 -6.12
N LEU A 219 5.09 7.64 -4.98
CA LEU A 219 3.71 7.66 -4.50
C LEU A 219 2.94 8.73 -5.25
N ARG A 220 1.96 8.34 -6.06
CA ARG A 220 1.11 9.25 -6.86
C ARG A 220 -0.11 9.74 -6.09
N SER A 221 -0.72 8.86 -5.29
CA SER A 221 -1.84 9.19 -4.42
C SER A 221 -1.87 8.31 -3.19
N LEU A 222 -2.42 8.84 -2.10
CA LEU A 222 -2.64 8.15 -0.83
C LEU A 222 -4.08 8.35 -0.38
N ASN A 223 -4.74 7.26 0.03
CA ASN A 223 -6.08 7.28 0.63
C ASN A 223 -7.15 8.01 -0.22
N ASP A 224 -7.13 7.81 -1.55
CA ASP A 224 -8.16 8.38 -2.43
C ASP A 224 -9.50 7.64 -2.23
N THR A 225 -10.51 8.35 -1.74
CA THR A 225 -11.87 7.88 -1.51
C THR A 225 -12.91 8.58 -2.37
N ALA A 226 -12.49 9.35 -3.38
CA ALA A 226 -13.39 10.17 -4.20
C ALA A 226 -14.52 9.36 -4.85
N HIS A 227 -14.27 8.10 -5.20
CA HIS A 227 -15.27 7.19 -5.78
C HIS A 227 -16.34 6.71 -4.76
N LEU A 228 -16.07 6.80 -3.46
CA LEU A 228 -17.00 6.38 -2.39
C LEU A 228 -18.02 7.48 -2.06
N GLN A 229 -17.70 8.73 -2.38
CA GLN A 229 -18.52 9.88 -2.04
C GLN A 229 -19.62 10.07 -3.10
N ALA A 230 -20.88 10.00 -2.68
CA ALA A 230 -21.98 10.55 -3.48
C ALA A 230 -21.77 12.08 -3.53
N LYS A 231 -21.27 12.61 -4.66
CA LYS A 231 -21.17 14.04 -5.04
C LYS A 231 -21.21 15.03 -3.85
N ARG A 232 -20.26 14.97 -2.93
CA ARG A 232 -20.06 16.08 -1.99
C ARG A 232 -19.38 17.21 -2.75
N ARG A 233 -20.10 18.33 -2.93
CA ARG A 233 -19.48 19.58 -3.37
C ARG A 233 -18.55 20.04 -2.23
N TRP A 234 -17.28 20.29 -2.55
CA TRP A 234 -16.25 20.74 -1.60
C TRP A 234 -16.50 22.16 -1.05
N TRP A 235 -17.57 22.84 -1.52
CA TRP A 235 -17.91 24.23 -1.23
C TRP A 235 -19.43 24.42 -1.11
N SER A 236 -20.05 23.73 -0.19
CA SER A 236 -21.41 24.05 0.29
C SER A 236 -21.38 24.33 1.77
#